data_987a062c96e74c229662d7be92bfa1e6
#
_entry.id   987a062c96e74c229662d7be92bfa1e6
#
_cell.length_a   1.000
_cell.length_b   1.000
_cell.length_c   1.000
_cell.angle_alpha   90.00
_cell.angle_beta   90.00
_cell.angle_gamma   90.00
#
_symmetry.space_group_name_H-M   'P 1'
#
loop_
_entity.id
_entity.type
_entity.pdbx_description
1 polymer ?
#
loop_
_entity_poly.entity_id
_entity_poly.type
_entity_poly.pdbx_seq_one_letter_code
_entity_poly.pdbx_strand_id
1 'polypeptide(L)'
;MKYLLFLFLILITSTSLHAIAATDVSANAVVCAPSSDNINAGDLNIFHSASPPAHDIREIAWLVLGICAAIFVVVEGVLIWSIIRFRKRARDAGEPVQVFGSNPVELAWTVIPTIIVFVLALATLRTIREVELTEPPAGSLNVDVIAHQWWWEYRVPNLEGNGTIVTANELVVPVGRPIWLTLHSADVIHSFWIPQLNGKTDIIPNHVNHTWFQAERAGIFLGQCAEYCGTQHANMLLRVTAVDDAAFKAWCIHQSSDVVSDPAVEQGRNMFLDLACMNCHSIDGVSEGSFGPNLTHIMSRTTIGAGVAPLNPTTLRAWVDDPQNLKVGCNMPSLELDPSQLDSIVAYLLTLK
;
A
#
# COMPACT_ATOMS: atom_id res chain seq x y z
N MET A 1 38.03 2.31 33.87
CA MET A 1 37.57 1.35 32.83
C MET A 1 36.65 0.22 33.38
N LYS A 2 36.05 0.37 34.54
CA LYS A 2 35.12 -0.64 35.14
C LYS A 2 33.66 -0.23 35.17
N TYR A 3 33.29 0.95 34.65
CA TYR A 3 31.91 1.50 34.72
C TYR A 3 31.24 1.68 33.38
N LEU A 4 31.90 1.39 32.24
CA LEU A 4 31.30 1.51 30.90
C LEU A 4 30.53 0.25 30.44
N LEU A 5 30.73 -0.89 31.10
CA LEU A 5 30.05 -2.15 30.72
C LEU A 5 28.68 -2.33 31.38
N PHE A 6 28.31 -1.49 32.33
CA PHE A 6 27.06 -1.65 33.11
C PHE A 6 25.85 -0.88 32.52
N LEU A 7 26.09 0.04 31.60
CA LEU A 7 25.00 0.83 30.97
C LEU A 7 24.31 0.15 29.79
N PHE A 8 24.87 -0.92 29.25
CA PHE A 8 24.33 -1.63 28.08
C PHE A 8 23.36 -2.76 28.44
N LEU A 9 23.24 -3.15 29.71
CA LEU A 9 22.39 -4.28 30.13
C LEU A 9 21.04 -3.90 30.74
N ILE A 10 20.70 -2.61 30.87
CA ILE A 10 19.45 -2.16 31.55
C ILE A 10 18.30 -1.84 30.60
N LEU A 11 18.49 -1.93 29.29
CA LEU A 11 17.47 -1.50 28.31
C LEU A 11 16.58 -2.63 27.72
N ILE A 12 16.63 -3.86 28.27
CA ILE A 12 15.88 -5.00 27.70
C ILE A 12 14.71 -5.50 28.59
N THR A 13 14.35 -4.82 29.66
CA THR A 13 13.16 -5.23 30.43
C THR A 13 12.20 -4.07 30.70
N SER A 14 11.34 -3.79 29.77
CA SER A 14 10.06 -3.12 30.04
C SER A 14 8.95 -3.76 29.25
N THR A 15 8.30 -4.77 29.83
CA THR A 15 7.01 -5.29 29.38
C THR A 15 5.92 -4.28 29.73
N SER A 16 5.35 -3.67 28.73
CA SER A 16 4.21 -2.74 28.89
C SER A 16 2.93 -3.53 29.05
N LEU A 17 2.32 -3.44 30.22
CA LEU A 17 0.94 -3.85 30.48
C LEU A 17 0.01 -2.81 29.83
N HIS A 18 -0.72 -3.18 28.79
CA HIS A 18 -1.78 -2.33 28.25
C HIS A 18 -3.13 -2.74 28.81
N ALA A 19 -3.73 -1.83 29.54
CA ALA A 19 -5.10 -1.93 30.03
C ALA A 19 -6.07 -1.74 28.83
N ILE A 20 -6.96 -2.71 28.63
CA ILE A 20 -8.04 -2.64 27.65
C ILE A 20 -9.18 -1.83 28.26
N ALA A 21 -9.45 -0.66 27.72
CA ALA A 21 -10.69 0.07 28.00
C ALA A 21 -11.74 -0.34 26.95
N ALA A 22 -12.77 -1.04 27.40
CA ALA A 22 -13.95 -1.33 26.59
C ALA A 22 -14.80 -0.06 26.48
N THR A 23 -15.01 0.42 25.25
CA THR A 23 -16.04 1.42 24.95
C THR A 23 -17.16 0.80 24.17
N ASP A 24 -18.36 0.88 24.71
CA ASP A 24 -19.62 0.47 24.09
C ASP A 24 -19.80 1.18 22.74
N VAL A 25 -19.94 0.37 21.68
CA VAL A 25 -20.34 0.88 20.35
C VAL A 25 -21.77 0.44 20.09
N SER A 26 -22.67 1.40 20.12
CA SER A 26 -24.09 1.23 19.78
C SER A 26 -24.23 0.78 18.31
N ALA A 27 -24.99 -0.28 18.11
CA ALA A 27 -25.35 -0.82 16.81
C ALA A 27 -26.36 0.10 16.10
N ASN A 28 -25.87 0.87 15.14
CA ASN A 28 -26.60 1.42 13.98
C ASN A 28 -25.59 2.05 13.01
N ALA A 29 -24.75 1.22 12.39
CA ALA A 29 -23.91 1.69 11.29
C ALA A 29 -24.53 1.20 9.96
N VAL A 30 -25.36 2.06 9.38
CA VAL A 30 -25.47 2.14 7.92
C VAL A 30 -24.06 2.28 7.39
N VAL A 31 -23.65 1.38 6.47
CA VAL A 31 -22.36 1.48 5.77
C VAL A 31 -22.36 2.83 5.05
N CYS A 32 -21.93 3.88 5.73
CA CYS A 32 -21.58 5.14 5.09
C CYS A 32 -20.30 4.87 4.31
N ALA A 33 -20.40 4.83 3.00
CA ALA A 33 -19.25 5.11 2.17
C ALA A 33 -18.60 6.39 2.71
N PRO A 34 -17.27 6.43 2.94
CA PRO A 34 -16.62 7.65 3.43
C PRO A 34 -16.99 8.78 2.49
N SER A 35 -17.34 9.94 3.06
CA SER A 35 -17.73 11.12 2.29
C SER A 35 -16.68 11.37 1.22
N SER A 36 -17.12 11.59 -0.02
CA SER A 36 -16.28 11.77 -1.22
C SER A 36 -15.29 12.94 -1.15
N ASP A 37 -15.33 13.71 -0.08
CA ASP A 37 -14.61 14.97 0.05
C ASP A 37 -13.15 14.82 0.51
N ASN A 38 -12.72 13.63 0.94
CA ASN A 38 -11.35 13.38 1.34
C ASN A 38 -10.83 12.03 0.81
N ILE A 39 -10.42 12.02 -0.44
CA ILE A 39 -9.83 10.84 -1.11
C ILE A 39 -8.52 10.38 -0.43
N ASN A 40 -7.93 11.22 0.41
CA ASN A 40 -6.70 10.94 1.17
C ASN A 40 -7.01 10.67 2.67
N ALA A 41 -8.18 10.19 3.01
CA ALA A 41 -8.56 9.91 4.41
C ALA A 41 -7.75 8.81 5.09
N GLY A 42 -6.82 8.17 4.38
CA GLY A 42 -5.87 7.19 4.92
C GLY A 42 -4.51 7.80 5.25
N ASP A 43 -3.72 7.07 6.01
CA ASP A 43 -2.37 7.44 6.42
C ASP A 43 -1.35 6.50 5.74
N LEU A 44 -0.33 7.07 5.10
CA LEU A 44 0.80 6.33 4.50
C LEU A 44 1.96 6.08 5.50
N ASN A 45 1.75 6.36 6.78
CA ASN A 45 2.79 6.28 7.78
C ASN A 45 3.12 4.82 8.13
N ILE A 46 4.34 4.39 7.84
CA ILE A 46 4.87 3.05 8.13
C ILE A 46 4.92 2.72 9.63
N PHE A 47 4.89 3.72 10.51
CA PHE A 47 4.90 3.53 11.96
C PHE A 47 3.50 3.33 12.56
N HIS A 48 2.43 3.56 11.79
CA HIS A 48 1.04 3.30 12.18
C HIS A 48 0.55 1.94 11.68
N SER A 49 1.34 0.91 11.92
CA SER A 49 1.05 -0.45 11.47
C SER A 49 -0.30 -0.96 12.00
N ALA A 50 -1.02 -1.72 11.16
CA ALA A 50 -2.34 -2.25 11.43
C ALA A 50 -2.49 -3.70 10.92
N SER A 51 -1.37 -4.44 10.87
CA SER A 51 -1.30 -5.82 10.42
C SER A 51 -0.03 -6.46 10.97
N PRO A 52 0.00 -7.78 11.25
CA PRO A 52 1.17 -8.47 11.78
C PRO A 52 2.46 -8.24 10.98
N PRO A 53 2.50 -8.38 9.63
CA PRO A 53 3.71 -8.10 8.86
C PRO A 53 4.21 -6.66 9.02
N ALA A 54 3.30 -5.69 9.08
CA ALA A 54 3.67 -4.29 9.29
C ALA A 54 4.18 -4.01 10.71
N HIS A 55 3.70 -4.74 11.72
CA HIS A 55 4.24 -4.66 13.08
C HIS A 55 5.68 -5.15 13.13
N ASP A 56 5.98 -6.29 12.52
CA ASP A 56 7.32 -6.87 12.50
C ASP A 56 8.31 -5.94 11.78
N ILE A 57 7.91 -5.36 10.66
CA ILE A 57 8.71 -4.35 9.94
C ILE A 57 8.93 -3.10 10.79
N ARG A 58 7.93 -2.61 11.51
CA ARG A 58 8.06 -1.46 12.41
C ARG A 58 9.01 -1.75 13.58
N GLU A 59 8.96 -2.94 14.17
CA GLU A 59 9.84 -3.32 15.29
C GLU A 59 11.30 -3.32 14.87
N ILE A 60 11.64 -3.92 13.74
CA ILE A 60 13.02 -3.90 13.23
C ILE A 60 13.44 -2.47 12.85
N ALA A 61 12.54 -1.64 12.31
CA ALA A 61 12.83 -0.25 12.01
C ALA A 61 13.22 0.54 13.26
N TRP A 62 12.50 0.38 14.37
CA TRP A 62 12.85 1.02 15.65
C TRP A 62 14.17 0.52 16.22
N LEU A 63 14.47 -0.78 16.10
CA LEU A 63 15.78 -1.33 16.49
C LEU A 63 16.92 -0.68 15.71
N VAL A 64 16.79 -0.61 14.39
CA VAL A 64 17.79 0.01 13.50
C VAL A 64 17.95 1.49 13.81
N LEU A 65 16.86 2.23 13.94
CA LEU A 65 16.88 3.66 14.26
C LEU A 65 17.54 3.92 15.63
N GLY A 66 17.25 3.08 16.63
CA GLY A 66 17.87 3.17 17.95
C GLY A 66 19.39 2.97 17.89
N ILE A 67 19.85 1.95 17.17
CA ILE A 67 21.29 1.69 16.97
C ILE A 67 21.93 2.85 16.21
N CYS A 68 21.34 3.33 15.13
CA CYS A 68 21.84 4.47 14.36
C CYS A 68 21.93 5.74 15.20
N ALA A 69 20.91 6.01 16.03
CA ALA A 69 20.92 7.17 16.93
C ALA A 69 22.05 7.06 17.99
N ALA A 70 22.27 5.87 18.55
CA ALA A 70 23.35 5.65 19.50
C ALA A 70 24.75 5.85 18.85
N ILE A 71 24.97 5.30 17.66
CA ILE A 71 26.20 5.49 16.89
C ILE A 71 26.39 6.97 16.56
N PHE A 72 25.36 7.66 16.10
CA PHE A 72 25.39 9.07 15.78
C PHE A 72 25.83 9.91 16.98
N VAL A 73 25.20 9.70 18.15
CA VAL A 73 25.54 10.44 19.38
C VAL A 73 26.99 10.19 19.79
N VAL A 74 27.49 8.94 19.71
CA VAL A 74 28.87 8.61 20.06
C VAL A 74 29.85 9.27 19.09
N VAL A 75 29.63 9.14 17.79
CA VAL A 75 30.55 9.66 16.76
C VAL A 75 30.58 11.19 16.77
N GLU A 76 29.41 11.84 16.77
CA GLU A 76 29.33 13.30 16.82
C GLU A 76 29.84 13.85 18.16
N GLY A 77 29.55 13.16 19.26
CA GLY A 77 30.08 13.53 20.58
C GLY A 77 31.61 13.50 20.65
N VAL A 78 32.23 12.44 20.11
CA VAL A 78 33.70 12.33 20.02
C VAL A 78 34.27 13.37 19.07
N LEU A 79 33.61 13.62 17.93
CA LEU A 79 34.04 14.66 16.97
C LEU A 79 34.01 16.05 17.60
N ILE A 80 32.89 16.43 18.21
CA ILE A 80 32.73 17.74 18.87
C ILE A 80 33.74 17.89 20.01
N TRP A 81 33.87 16.86 20.84
CA TRP A 81 34.89 16.86 21.93
C TRP A 81 36.30 17.07 21.38
N SER A 82 36.65 16.37 20.28
CA SER A 82 37.98 16.47 19.66
C SER A 82 38.25 17.88 19.11
N ILE A 83 37.27 18.47 18.41
CA ILE A 83 37.36 19.84 17.87
C ILE A 83 37.55 20.84 19.02
N ILE A 84 36.85 20.73 20.11
CA ILE A 84 36.98 21.64 21.25
C ILE A 84 38.30 21.43 22.00
N ARG A 85 38.64 20.15 22.26
CA ARG A 85 39.77 19.77 23.12
C ARG A 85 41.12 19.97 22.44
N PHE A 86 41.22 19.70 21.14
CA PHE A 86 42.46 19.75 20.37
C PHE A 86 42.54 20.94 19.43
N ARG A 87 41.70 21.96 19.61
CA ARG A 87 41.76 23.21 18.85
C ARG A 87 43.13 23.89 19.09
N LYS A 88 43.87 24.17 18.00
CA LYS A 88 45.13 24.91 18.04
C LYS A 88 44.93 26.32 18.65
N ARG A 89 45.70 26.65 19.66
CA ARG A 89 45.70 27.96 20.30
C ARG A 89 46.92 28.73 19.85
N ALA A 90 46.87 30.09 19.87
CA ALA A 90 47.99 30.94 19.46
C ALA A 90 49.28 30.75 20.28
N ARG A 91 49.20 30.10 21.46
CA ARG A 91 50.31 29.77 22.34
C ARG A 91 50.93 28.40 22.11
N ASP A 92 50.31 27.56 21.26
CA ASP A 92 50.80 26.21 20.98
C ASP A 92 51.95 26.28 20.00
N ALA A 93 53.19 26.16 20.50
CA ALA A 93 54.43 26.10 19.73
C ALA A 93 54.83 24.63 19.51
N GLY A 94 54.93 24.25 18.22
CA GLY A 94 55.39 22.93 17.80
C GLY A 94 54.33 22.06 17.17
N GLU A 95 54.79 20.95 16.61
CA GLU A 95 53.90 19.94 16.03
C GLU A 95 53.43 18.96 17.13
N PRO A 96 52.15 18.48 17.04
CA PRO A 96 51.63 17.49 17.97
C PRO A 96 52.40 16.18 17.83
N VAL A 97 52.46 15.41 18.92
CA VAL A 97 53.05 14.07 18.92
C VAL A 97 52.33 13.17 17.93
N GLN A 98 53.11 12.58 17.02
CA GLN A 98 52.58 11.66 16.00
C GLN A 98 52.38 10.26 16.63
N VAL A 99 51.14 9.81 16.70
CA VAL A 99 50.77 8.48 17.24
C VAL A 99 50.25 7.63 16.08
N PHE A 100 50.90 6.51 15.79
CA PHE A 100 50.65 5.66 14.61
C PHE A 100 49.74 4.48 14.86
N GLY A 101 48.90 4.49 15.85
CA GLY A 101 47.90 3.44 16.09
C GLY A 101 47.78 3.08 17.57
N SER A 102 46.73 2.30 17.86
CA SER A 102 46.45 1.77 19.19
C SER A 102 45.64 0.48 19.05
N ASN A 103 46.32 -0.67 19.23
CA ASN A 103 45.67 -1.99 19.13
C ASN A 103 44.35 -2.11 19.92
N PRO A 104 44.21 -1.59 21.17
CA PRO A 104 42.95 -1.68 21.89
C PRO A 104 41.81 -0.87 21.23
N VAL A 105 42.13 0.30 20.66
CA VAL A 105 41.14 1.13 19.99
C VAL A 105 40.75 0.51 18.65
N GLU A 106 41.72 -0.01 17.91
CA GLU A 106 41.50 -0.71 16.64
C GLU A 106 40.65 -1.94 16.84
N LEU A 107 40.91 -2.73 17.86
CA LEU A 107 40.09 -3.88 18.22
C LEU A 107 38.66 -3.44 18.60
N ALA A 108 38.51 -2.39 19.37
CA ALA A 108 37.19 -1.90 19.80
C ALA A 108 36.33 -1.44 18.61
N TRP A 109 36.86 -0.65 17.66
CA TRP A 109 36.09 -0.19 16.51
C TRP A 109 35.83 -1.25 15.43
N THR A 110 36.50 -2.41 15.54
CA THR A 110 36.25 -3.59 14.69
C THR A 110 35.22 -4.51 15.32
N VAL A 111 35.41 -4.86 16.60
CA VAL A 111 34.55 -5.86 17.28
C VAL A 111 33.14 -5.32 17.54
N ILE A 112 33.01 -4.06 17.99
CA ILE A 112 31.70 -3.49 18.31
C ILE A 112 30.79 -3.43 17.08
N PRO A 113 31.18 -2.85 15.92
CA PRO A 113 30.37 -2.87 14.70
C PRO A 113 30.07 -4.30 14.21
N THR A 114 31.04 -5.22 14.31
CA THR A 114 30.83 -6.62 13.92
C THR A 114 29.70 -7.26 14.72
N ILE A 115 29.66 -7.04 16.03
CA ILE A 115 28.57 -7.54 16.89
C ILE A 115 27.24 -6.90 16.51
N ILE A 116 27.21 -5.59 16.25
CA ILE A 116 26.00 -4.87 15.82
C ILE A 116 25.46 -5.48 14.52
N VAL A 117 26.31 -5.66 13.50
CA VAL A 117 25.92 -6.26 12.22
C VAL A 117 25.38 -7.68 12.41
N PHE A 118 26.02 -8.48 13.27
CA PHE A 118 25.55 -9.83 13.56
C PHE A 118 24.17 -9.84 14.23
N VAL A 119 23.91 -8.96 15.20
CA VAL A 119 22.60 -8.81 15.85
C VAL A 119 21.54 -8.37 14.83
N LEU A 120 21.86 -7.38 13.97
CA LEU A 120 20.94 -6.92 12.92
C LEU A 120 20.65 -8.03 11.91
N ALA A 121 21.65 -8.81 11.50
CA ALA A 121 21.45 -9.94 10.59
C ALA A 121 20.48 -10.98 11.17
N LEU A 122 20.63 -11.33 12.45
CA LEU A 122 19.71 -12.27 13.11
C LEU A 122 18.28 -11.71 13.21
N ALA A 123 18.14 -10.45 13.59
CA ALA A 123 16.84 -9.78 13.67
C ALA A 123 16.16 -9.73 12.29
N THR A 124 16.90 -9.35 11.24
CA THR A 124 16.41 -9.30 9.86
C THR A 124 15.97 -10.68 9.36
N LEU A 125 16.79 -11.73 9.58
CA LEU A 125 16.45 -13.10 9.19
C LEU A 125 15.18 -13.60 9.88
N ARG A 126 14.97 -13.22 11.14
CA ARG A 126 13.73 -13.52 11.86
C ARG A 126 12.54 -12.81 11.21
N THR A 127 12.62 -11.50 11.02
CA THR A 127 11.54 -10.69 10.41
C THR A 127 11.18 -11.19 9.00
N ILE A 128 12.17 -11.50 8.16
CA ILE A 128 11.92 -12.05 6.82
C ILE A 128 11.06 -13.33 6.90
N ARG A 129 11.38 -14.25 7.80
CA ARG A 129 10.62 -15.52 7.94
C ARG A 129 9.19 -15.32 8.44
N GLU A 130 8.92 -14.26 9.17
CA GLU A 130 7.59 -13.93 9.70
C GLU A 130 6.75 -13.15 8.66
N VAL A 131 7.40 -12.35 7.83
CA VAL A 131 6.75 -11.52 6.80
C VAL A 131 6.60 -12.25 5.46
N GLU A 132 7.63 -12.96 5.01
CA GLU A 132 7.65 -13.69 3.73
C GLU A 132 7.27 -15.15 3.95
N LEU A 133 5.97 -15.42 4.02
CA LEU A 133 5.47 -16.78 4.11
C LEU A 133 5.55 -17.48 2.75
N THR A 134 5.86 -18.77 2.75
CA THR A 134 5.88 -19.61 1.54
C THR A 134 4.52 -20.22 1.22
N GLU A 135 3.62 -20.26 2.20
CA GLU A 135 2.27 -20.82 2.08
C GLU A 135 1.25 -19.87 2.72
N PRO A 136 0.01 -19.85 2.22
CA PRO A 136 -1.03 -19.00 2.78
C PRO A 136 -1.34 -19.36 4.22
N PRO A 137 -1.50 -18.38 5.12
CA PRO A 137 -1.97 -18.63 6.48
C PRO A 137 -3.31 -19.37 6.49
N ALA A 138 -3.53 -20.18 7.52
CA ALA A 138 -4.77 -20.93 7.66
C ALA A 138 -6.00 -20.01 7.67
N GLY A 139 -7.02 -20.35 6.87
CA GLY A 139 -8.25 -19.56 6.75
C GLY A 139 -8.12 -18.28 5.92
N SER A 140 -7.03 -18.09 5.21
CA SER A 140 -6.81 -16.91 4.35
C SER A 140 -7.88 -16.80 3.25
N LEU A 141 -8.15 -15.57 2.85
CA LEU A 141 -8.82 -15.23 1.60
C LEU A 141 -7.73 -15.04 0.53
N ASN A 142 -7.77 -15.86 -0.51
CA ASN A 142 -6.82 -15.77 -1.61
C ASN A 142 -7.33 -14.78 -2.66
N VAL A 143 -6.54 -13.78 -3.00
CA VAL A 143 -6.88 -12.75 -3.99
C VAL A 143 -5.76 -12.68 -5.02
N ASP A 144 -6.11 -12.74 -6.31
CA ASP A 144 -5.15 -12.45 -7.36
C ASP A 144 -5.11 -10.94 -7.61
N VAL A 145 -3.91 -10.41 -7.69
CA VAL A 145 -3.61 -9.01 -8.01
C VAL A 145 -2.88 -8.98 -9.34
N ILE A 146 -3.46 -8.31 -10.31
CA ILE A 146 -2.84 -8.11 -11.62
C ILE A 146 -2.50 -6.63 -11.76
N ALA A 147 -1.21 -6.33 -11.88
CA ALA A 147 -0.73 -4.96 -12.11
C ALA A 147 -0.69 -4.66 -13.62
N HIS A 148 -1.27 -3.53 -13.99
CA HIS A 148 -1.26 -2.96 -15.35
C HIS A 148 -0.66 -1.55 -15.33
N GLN A 149 -0.20 -1.05 -16.44
CA GLN A 149 0.14 0.36 -16.63
C GLN A 149 -1.15 1.17 -16.87
N TRP A 150 -1.69 1.97 -15.92
CA TRP A 150 -1.24 2.21 -14.53
C TRP A 150 -2.47 2.10 -13.63
N TRP A 151 -2.87 0.86 -13.33
CA TRP A 151 -4.02 0.52 -12.51
C TRP A 151 -3.88 -0.90 -11.95
N TRP A 152 -4.71 -1.26 -10.97
CA TRP A 152 -4.70 -2.53 -10.27
C TRP A 152 -5.99 -3.30 -10.53
N GLU A 153 -5.89 -4.55 -10.96
CA GLU A 153 -7.02 -5.47 -11.03
C GLU A 153 -6.97 -6.42 -9.84
N TYR A 154 -8.11 -6.65 -9.22
CA TYR A 154 -8.26 -7.63 -8.15
C TYR A 154 -9.28 -8.67 -8.56
N ARG A 155 -8.92 -9.95 -8.38
CA ARG A 155 -9.81 -11.09 -8.54
C ARG A 155 -10.03 -11.72 -7.18
N VAL A 156 -11.22 -11.53 -6.61
CA VAL A 156 -11.60 -11.94 -5.27
C VAL A 156 -12.56 -13.11 -5.39
N PRO A 157 -12.31 -14.28 -4.71
CA PRO A 157 -13.27 -15.37 -4.67
C PRO A 157 -14.60 -14.90 -4.09
N ASN A 158 -15.69 -15.21 -4.76
CA ASN A 158 -17.03 -14.92 -4.24
C ASN A 158 -17.38 -15.92 -3.12
N LEU A 159 -17.43 -15.47 -1.88
CA LEU A 159 -17.73 -16.32 -0.73
C LEU A 159 -19.23 -16.56 -0.53
N GLU A 160 -20.10 -15.76 -1.13
CA GLU A 160 -21.56 -15.85 -1.01
C GLU A 160 -22.21 -16.46 -2.25
N GLY A 161 -21.42 -16.88 -3.25
CA GLY A 161 -21.89 -17.48 -4.50
C GLY A 161 -20.77 -18.24 -5.20
N ASN A 162 -20.98 -18.54 -6.48
CA ASN A 162 -19.97 -19.15 -7.32
C ASN A 162 -19.23 -18.09 -8.15
N GLY A 163 -17.94 -18.34 -8.43
CA GLY A 163 -17.15 -17.52 -9.33
C GLY A 163 -16.22 -16.53 -8.65
N THR A 164 -15.79 -15.53 -9.41
CA THR A 164 -14.78 -14.56 -9.01
C THR A 164 -15.31 -13.15 -9.25
N ILE A 165 -15.21 -12.30 -8.25
CA ILE A 165 -15.48 -10.88 -8.34
C ILE A 165 -14.25 -10.20 -8.93
N VAL A 166 -14.42 -9.43 -10.01
CA VAL A 166 -13.35 -8.65 -10.63
C VAL A 166 -13.58 -7.17 -10.35
N THR A 167 -12.65 -6.55 -9.63
CA THR A 167 -12.71 -5.11 -9.34
C THR A 167 -11.37 -4.43 -9.60
N ALA A 168 -11.30 -3.10 -9.47
CA ALA A 168 -10.09 -2.35 -9.78
C ALA A 168 -9.79 -1.25 -8.76
N ASN A 169 -8.49 -1.10 -8.43
CA ASN A 169 -7.88 -0.05 -7.61
C ASN A 169 -8.33 -0.01 -6.13
N GLU A 170 -9.53 -0.48 -5.82
CA GLU A 170 -10.11 -0.51 -4.48
C GLU A 170 -10.46 -1.96 -4.12
N LEU A 171 -9.75 -2.51 -3.13
CA LEU A 171 -9.95 -3.86 -2.62
C LEU A 171 -10.68 -3.80 -1.30
N VAL A 172 -11.83 -4.49 -1.19
CA VAL A 172 -12.56 -4.65 0.07
C VAL A 172 -12.18 -5.98 0.70
N VAL A 173 -11.88 -5.98 2.00
CA VAL A 173 -11.47 -7.17 2.75
C VAL A 173 -12.12 -7.25 4.12
N PRO A 174 -12.34 -8.45 4.69
CA PRO A 174 -12.80 -8.60 6.06
C PRO A 174 -11.69 -8.31 7.08
N VAL A 175 -12.04 -7.65 8.17
CA VAL A 175 -11.15 -7.44 9.32
C VAL A 175 -10.84 -8.77 10.00
N GLY A 176 -9.60 -8.94 10.49
CA GLY A 176 -9.18 -10.09 11.28
C GLY A 176 -8.98 -11.39 10.49
N ARG A 177 -9.21 -11.38 9.19
CA ARG A 177 -8.95 -12.51 8.30
C ARG A 177 -7.66 -12.29 7.52
N PRO A 178 -6.73 -13.27 7.46
CA PRO A 178 -5.55 -13.17 6.62
C PRO A 178 -5.95 -13.07 5.14
N ILE A 179 -5.33 -12.17 4.42
CA ILE A 179 -5.47 -11.98 2.98
C ILE A 179 -4.17 -12.41 2.33
N TRP A 180 -4.23 -13.43 1.50
CA TRP A 180 -3.12 -13.91 0.71
C TRP A 180 -3.22 -13.37 -0.71
N LEU A 181 -2.21 -12.63 -1.15
CA LEU A 181 -2.16 -12.02 -2.47
C LEU A 181 -1.23 -12.81 -3.38
N THR A 182 -1.75 -13.23 -4.53
CA THR A 182 -0.94 -13.76 -5.64
C THR A 182 -0.74 -12.65 -6.66
N LEU A 183 0.51 -12.29 -6.92
CA LEU A 183 0.90 -11.08 -7.64
C LEU A 183 1.34 -11.41 -9.07
N HIS A 184 0.65 -10.83 -10.06
CA HIS A 184 0.91 -10.99 -11.48
C HIS A 184 1.09 -9.63 -12.16
N SER A 185 2.02 -9.54 -13.11
CA SER A 185 2.13 -8.37 -14.00
C SER A 185 1.60 -8.70 -15.38
N ALA A 186 0.78 -7.79 -15.91
CA ALA A 186 0.30 -7.85 -17.29
C ALA A 186 1.30 -7.23 -18.29
N ASP A 187 2.26 -6.43 -17.82
CA ASP A 187 3.13 -5.62 -18.70
C ASP A 187 4.56 -5.46 -18.17
N VAL A 188 4.83 -4.48 -17.32
CA VAL A 188 6.17 -4.17 -16.79
C VAL A 188 6.32 -4.57 -15.32
N ILE A 189 7.47 -4.33 -14.72
CA ILE A 189 7.65 -4.52 -13.28
C ILE A 189 6.89 -3.44 -12.53
N HIS A 190 6.15 -3.85 -11.48
CA HIS A 190 5.48 -3.02 -10.49
C HIS A 190 5.90 -3.50 -9.10
N SER A 191 5.45 -2.81 -8.03
CA SER A 191 5.58 -3.31 -6.67
C SER A 191 4.34 -2.95 -5.87
N PHE A 192 3.74 -3.94 -5.21
CA PHE A 192 2.55 -3.75 -4.38
C PHE A 192 2.96 -3.31 -2.97
N TRP A 193 2.40 -2.21 -2.50
CA TRP A 193 2.73 -1.71 -1.18
C TRP A 193 1.59 -0.94 -0.52
N ILE A 194 1.24 -1.38 0.69
CA ILE A 194 0.32 -0.69 1.60
C ILE A 194 1.08 -0.51 2.92
N PRO A 195 1.67 0.66 3.19
CA PRO A 195 2.61 0.88 4.28
C PRO A 195 2.15 0.42 5.66
N GLN A 196 0.85 0.52 5.94
CA GLN A 196 0.27 0.11 7.22
C GLN A 196 -0.03 -1.38 7.33
N LEU A 197 -0.05 -2.13 6.21
CA LEU A 197 -0.50 -3.53 6.18
C LEU A 197 0.63 -4.51 5.88
N ASN A 198 1.56 -4.18 4.98
CA ASN A 198 2.63 -5.08 4.57
C ASN A 198 3.90 -4.37 4.12
N GLY A 199 4.94 -5.16 3.81
CA GLY A 199 6.13 -4.72 3.09
C GLY A 199 5.89 -4.56 1.58
N LYS A 200 6.83 -3.96 0.87
CA LYS A 200 6.83 -3.90 -0.59
C LYS A 200 7.12 -5.29 -1.17
N THR A 201 6.35 -5.68 -2.19
CA THR A 201 6.58 -6.93 -2.92
C THR A 201 6.50 -6.67 -4.40
N ASP A 202 7.58 -6.99 -5.12
CA ASP A 202 7.68 -6.75 -6.55
C ASP A 202 6.76 -7.67 -7.34
N ILE A 203 6.22 -7.14 -8.43
CA ILE A 203 5.36 -7.84 -9.37
C ILE A 203 6.09 -7.86 -10.72
N ILE A 204 6.61 -9.03 -11.07
CA ILE A 204 7.54 -9.20 -12.18
C ILE A 204 6.84 -9.97 -13.30
N PRO A 205 6.91 -9.53 -14.57
CA PRO A 205 6.35 -10.27 -15.70
C PRO A 205 6.89 -11.71 -15.74
N ASN A 206 5.98 -12.67 -15.96
CA ASN A 206 6.27 -14.10 -16.00
C ASN A 206 6.83 -14.70 -14.71
N HIS A 207 6.74 -13.99 -13.59
CA HIS A 207 7.12 -14.49 -12.28
C HIS A 207 6.01 -14.21 -11.28
N VAL A 208 5.60 -15.24 -10.53
CA VAL A 208 4.53 -15.10 -9.52
C VAL A 208 5.18 -14.88 -8.16
N ASN A 209 4.88 -13.75 -7.53
CA ASN A 209 5.22 -13.48 -6.16
C ASN A 209 3.98 -13.52 -5.28
N HIS A 210 4.20 -13.63 -3.98
CA HIS A 210 3.14 -13.64 -2.98
C HIS A 210 3.43 -12.65 -1.87
N THR A 211 2.38 -12.10 -1.30
CA THR A 211 2.45 -11.32 -0.04
C THR A 211 1.16 -11.52 0.73
N TRP A 212 1.17 -11.13 2.00
CA TRP A 212 -0.02 -11.27 2.83
C TRP A 212 -0.14 -10.11 3.81
N PHE A 213 -1.35 -9.91 4.30
CA PHE A 213 -1.64 -9.03 5.43
C PHE A 213 -2.91 -9.48 6.13
N GLN A 214 -3.15 -8.94 7.33
CA GLN A 214 -4.37 -9.14 8.09
C GLN A 214 -4.75 -7.82 8.73
N ALA A 215 -5.73 -7.12 8.17
CA ALA A 215 -6.19 -5.86 8.75
C ALA A 215 -6.79 -6.08 10.14
N GLU A 216 -6.23 -5.46 11.17
CA GLU A 216 -6.64 -5.64 12.57
C GLU A 216 -7.81 -4.72 12.97
N ARG A 217 -8.12 -3.72 12.16
CA ARG A 217 -9.19 -2.76 12.38
C ARG A 217 -9.87 -2.38 11.07
N ALA A 218 -11.14 -2.01 11.16
CA ALA A 218 -11.84 -1.42 10.02
C ALA A 218 -11.24 -0.04 9.66
N GLY A 219 -11.28 0.29 8.37
CA GLY A 219 -10.77 1.55 7.85
C GLY A 219 -10.26 1.46 6.42
N ILE A 220 -9.77 2.59 5.92
CA ILE A 220 -9.16 2.69 4.60
C ILE A 220 -7.64 2.75 4.78
N PHE A 221 -6.95 1.86 4.08
CA PHE A 221 -5.50 1.79 4.04
C PHE A 221 -5.04 2.15 2.63
N LEU A 222 -4.26 3.24 2.54
CA LEU A 222 -3.74 3.72 1.28
C LEU A 222 -2.47 2.97 0.88
N GLY A 223 -2.32 2.75 -0.41
CA GLY A 223 -1.15 2.13 -1.00
C GLY A 223 -0.80 2.75 -2.36
N GLN A 224 0.33 2.33 -2.88
CA GLN A 224 0.85 2.83 -4.14
C GLN A 224 1.77 1.81 -4.81
N CYS A 225 1.99 1.98 -6.11
CA CYS A 225 3.07 1.29 -6.78
C CYS A 225 4.42 1.75 -6.21
N ALA A 226 5.29 0.80 -5.86
CA ALA A 226 6.57 1.06 -5.21
C ALA A 226 7.80 0.66 -6.07
N GLU A 227 7.58 0.33 -7.36
CA GLU A 227 8.63 0.12 -8.36
C GLU A 227 8.32 0.92 -9.62
N TYR A 228 9.32 1.60 -10.18
CA TYR A 228 9.10 2.48 -11.33
C TYR A 228 8.56 1.73 -12.54
N CYS A 229 7.33 2.05 -12.93
CA CYS A 229 6.58 1.37 -13.98
C CYS A 229 6.21 2.27 -15.17
N GLY A 230 6.82 3.44 -15.31
CA GLY A 230 6.60 4.37 -16.42
C GLY A 230 5.95 5.69 -16.02
N THR A 231 5.37 6.39 -17.01
CA THR A 231 4.94 7.79 -16.91
C THR A 231 4.00 8.08 -15.74
N GLN A 232 3.07 7.19 -15.45
CA GLN A 232 2.06 7.37 -14.40
C GLN A 232 2.34 6.54 -13.13
N HIS A 233 3.61 6.16 -12.91
CA HIS A 233 4.04 5.45 -11.73
C HIS A 233 3.57 6.13 -10.41
N ALA A 234 3.76 7.41 -10.27
CA ALA A 234 3.35 8.17 -9.08
C ALA A 234 1.82 8.25 -8.87
N ASN A 235 1.06 8.04 -9.94
CA ASN A 235 -0.41 8.07 -9.96
C ASN A 235 -1.02 6.67 -10.13
N MET A 236 -0.28 5.63 -9.81
CA MET A 236 -0.77 4.26 -9.72
C MET A 236 -1.03 3.92 -8.24
N LEU A 237 -2.07 4.55 -7.70
CA LEU A 237 -2.47 4.42 -6.31
C LEU A 237 -3.44 3.24 -6.16
N LEU A 238 -3.52 2.73 -4.95
CA LEU A 238 -4.50 1.71 -4.56
C LEU A 238 -5.01 1.98 -3.14
N ARG A 239 -6.12 1.35 -2.79
CA ARG A 239 -6.63 1.36 -1.42
C ARG A 239 -7.21 0.02 -1.04
N VAL A 240 -7.07 -0.33 0.22
CA VAL A 240 -7.75 -1.45 0.85
C VAL A 240 -8.75 -0.89 1.85
N THR A 241 -10.01 -1.29 1.71
CA THR A 241 -11.07 -0.97 2.67
C THR A 241 -11.36 -2.21 3.51
N ALA A 242 -10.91 -2.20 4.75
CA ALA A 242 -11.20 -3.28 5.70
C ALA A 242 -12.54 -3.01 6.40
N VAL A 243 -13.44 -3.99 6.34
CA VAL A 243 -14.79 -3.92 6.88
C VAL A 243 -15.09 -5.14 7.75
N ASP A 244 -16.17 -5.13 8.54
CA ASP A 244 -16.61 -6.31 9.24
C ASP A 244 -17.14 -7.41 8.29
N ASP A 245 -17.30 -8.63 8.81
CA ASP A 245 -17.72 -9.78 7.99
C ASP A 245 -19.10 -9.57 7.34
N ALA A 246 -20.03 -8.89 7.99
CA ALA A 246 -21.37 -8.64 7.47
C ALA A 246 -21.32 -7.67 6.28
N ALA A 247 -20.54 -6.59 6.40
CA ALA A 247 -20.32 -5.64 5.33
C ALA A 247 -19.54 -6.26 4.16
N PHE A 248 -18.55 -7.12 4.45
CA PHE A 248 -17.82 -7.85 3.41
C PHE A 248 -18.74 -8.79 2.61
N LYS A 249 -19.61 -9.53 3.29
CA LYS A 249 -20.62 -10.38 2.64
C LYS A 249 -21.59 -9.56 1.80
N ALA A 250 -22.07 -8.45 2.33
CA ALA A 250 -22.94 -7.54 1.57
C ALA A 250 -22.25 -7.00 0.32
N TRP A 251 -20.96 -6.68 0.41
CA TRP A 251 -20.15 -6.27 -0.73
C TRP A 251 -20.01 -7.40 -1.76
N CYS A 252 -19.74 -8.64 -1.35
CA CYS A 252 -19.67 -9.79 -2.26
C CYS A 252 -21.00 -10.00 -3.02
N ILE A 253 -22.13 -9.94 -2.32
CA ILE A 253 -23.47 -10.08 -2.92
C ILE A 253 -23.69 -8.95 -3.93
N HIS A 254 -23.39 -7.72 -3.55
CA HIS A 254 -23.56 -6.55 -4.43
C HIS A 254 -22.70 -6.65 -5.68
N GLN A 255 -21.41 -6.97 -5.56
CA GLN A 255 -20.48 -7.09 -6.69
C GLN A 255 -20.77 -8.30 -7.61
N SER A 256 -21.64 -9.21 -7.18
CA SER A 256 -22.09 -10.37 -7.96
C SER A 256 -23.49 -10.21 -8.51
N SER A 257 -24.12 -9.06 -8.27
CA SER A 257 -25.45 -8.78 -8.83
C SER A 257 -25.34 -8.36 -10.31
N ASP A 258 -26.35 -8.73 -11.08
CA ASP A 258 -26.45 -8.33 -12.47
C ASP A 258 -26.58 -6.79 -12.61
N VAL A 259 -26.03 -6.26 -13.69
CA VAL A 259 -26.25 -4.86 -14.06
C VAL A 259 -27.73 -4.62 -14.31
N VAL A 260 -28.30 -3.66 -13.60
CA VAL A 260 -29.70 -3.26 -13.82
C VAL A 260 -29.83 -2.60 -15.17
N SER A 261 -30.62 -3.21 -16.08
CA SER A 261 -30.94 -2.59 -17.37
C SER A 261 -31.95 -1.46 -17.15
N ASP A 262 -31.55 -0.23 -17.49
CA ASP A 262 -32.43 0.94 -17.45
C ASP A 262 -32.73 1.43 -18.88
N PRO A 263 -33.97 1.30 -19.36
CA PRO A 263 -34.34 1.78 -20.69
C PRO A 263 -34.06 3.28 -20.91
N ALA A 264 -34.04 4.07 -19.84
CA ALA A 264 -33.78 5.51 -19.94
C ALA A 264 -32.36 5.84 -20.41
N VAL A 265 -31.41 4.92 -20.25
CA VAL A 265 -30.01 5.09 -20.66
C VAL A 265 -29.56 4.12 -21.76
N GLU A 266 -30.51 3.48 -22.43
CA GLU A 266 -30.26 2.53 -23.55
C GLU A 266 -29.42 3.15 -24.66
N GLN A 267 -29.62 4.42 -24.96
CA GLN A 267 -28.81 5.14 -25.93
C GLN A 267 -27.34 5.20 -25.53
N GLY A 268 -27.07 5.47 -24.25
CA GLY A 268 -25.69 5.51 -23.71
C GLY A 268 -25.04 4.13 -23.72
N ARG A 269 -25.81 3.08 -23.40
CA ARG A 269 -25.35 1.68 -23.49
C ARG A 269 -24.97 1.32 -24.94
N ASN A 270 -25.81 1.66 -25.90
CA ASN A 270 -25.52 1.38 -27.31
C ASN A 270 -24.30 2.17 -27.80
N MET A 271 -24.14 3.43 -27.38
CA MET A 271 -22.94 4.21 -27.70
C MET A 271 -21.67 3.61 -27.08
N PHE A 272 -21.74 3.06 -25.85
CA PHE A 272 -20.61 2.34 -25.23
C PHE A 272 -20.20 1.13 -26.08
N LEU A 273 -21.15 0.41 -26.67
CA LEU A 273 -20.92 -0.74 -27.56
C LEU A 273 -20.44 -0.34 -28.95
N ASP A 274 -21.00 0.71 -29.53
CA ASP A 274 -20.70 1.15 -30.90
C ASP A 274 -19.36 1.91 -31.00
N LEU A 275 -18.95 2.55 -29.94
CA LEU A 275 -17.65 3.22 -29.80
C LEU A 275 -16.58 2.28 -29.26
N ALA A 276 -15.34 2.75 -29.16
CA ALA A 276 -14.21 1.91 -28.77
C ALA A 276 -14.20 1.44 -27.28
N CYS A 277 -15.17 1.86 -26.46
CA CYS A 277 -15.19 1.59 -25.01
C CYS A 277 -15.18 0.08 -24.70
N MET A 278 -16.03 -0.68 -25.38
CA MET A 278 -16.17 -2.14 -25.19
C MET A 278 -14.90 -2.94 -25.55
N ASN A 279 -14.02 -2.39 -26.37
CA ASN A 279 -12.78 -3.07 -26.74
C ASN A 279 -11.78 -3.16 -25.59
N CYS A 280 -11.86 -2.22 -24.65
CA CYS A 280 -10.96 -2.13 -23.51
C CYS A 280 -11.62 -2.50 -22.18
N HIS A 281 -12.92 -2.19 -22.00
CA HIS A 281 -13.61 -2.36 -20.73
C HIS A 281 -14.62 -3.51 -20.79
N SER A 282 -14.66 -4.30 -19.72
CA SER A 282 -15.74 -5.26 -19.47
C SER A 282 -16.85 -4.63 -18.64
N ILE A 283 -18.08 -5.01 -18.96
CA ILE A 283 -19.28 -4.85 -18.15
C ILE A 283 -20.03 -6.17 -18.24
N ASP A 284 -20.32 -6.81 -17.12
CA ASP A 284 -20.92 -8.16 -17.07
C ASP A 284 -22.24 -8.21 -17.84
N GLY A 285 -22.36 -9.18 -18.76
CA GLY A 285 -23.51 -9.31 -19.65
C GLY A 285 -23.59 -8.27 -20.78
N VAL A 286 -22.58 -7.39 -20.94
CA VAL A 286 -22.57 -6.33 -21.95
C VAL A 286 -21.32 -6.36 -22.84
N SER A 287 -20.11 -6.45 -22.24
CA SER A 287 -18.83 -6.42 -22.95
C SER A 287 -17.75 -7.22 -22.19
N GLU A 288 -16.70 -7.67 -22.91
CA GLU A 288 -15.66 -8.54 -22.41
C GLU A 288 -14.24 -7.96 -22.55
N GLY A 289 -14.09 -6.66 -22.79
CA GLY A 289 -12.78 -6.01 -22.90
C GLY A 289 -11.98 -6.14 -21.60
N SER A 290 -10.68 -6.43 -21.71
CA SER A 290 -9.80 -6.68 -20.55
C SER A 290 -8.57 -5.78 -20.48
N PHE A 291 -8.41 -4.85 -21.40
CA PHE A 291 -7.29 -3.92 -21.42
C PHE A 291 -7.44 -2.79 -20.39
N GLY A 292 -8.68 -2.42 -20.09
CA GLY A 292 -9.06 -1.46 -19.06
C GLY A 292 -9.84 -2.13 -17.91
N PRO A 293 -10.11 -1.40 -16.82
CA PRO A 293 -10.85 -1.92 -15.66
C PRO A 293 -12.26 -2.42 -16.03
N ASN A 294 -12.70 -3.47 -15.31
CA ASN A 294 -14.13 -3.86 -15.30
C ASN A 294 -14.96 -2.70 -14.74
N LEU A 295 -16.02 -2.31 -15.44
CA LEU A 295 -16.89 -1.18 -15.11
C LEU A 295 -18.27 -1.60 -14.57
N THR A 296 -18.54 -2.89 -14.38
CA THR A 296 -19.84 -3.43 -13.94
C THR A 296 -20.43 -2.67 -12.76
N HIS A 297 -19.61 -2.41 -11.75
CA HIS A 297 -19.97 -1.66 -10.53
C HIS A 297 -19.06 -0.45 -10.32
N ILE A 298 -18.77 0.31 -11.36
CA ILE A 298 -17.85 1.46 -11.27
C ILE A 298 -18.30 2.46 -10.20
N MET A 299 -19.61 2.73 -10.10
CA MET A 299 -20.15 3.71 -9.16
C MET A 299 -20.16 3.23 -7.70
N SER A 300 -19.79 1.98 -7.43
CA SER A 300 -19.51 1.50 -6.06
C SER A 300 -18.13 1.91 -5.55
N ARG A 301 -17.24 2.41 -6.41
CA ARG A 301 -15.91 2.89 -6.07
C ARG A 301 -15.96 4.33 -5.57
N THR A 302 -14.92 4.72 -4.84
CA THR A 302 -14.80 6.08 -4.27
C THR A 302 -13.90 6.99 -5.10
N THR A 303 -13.06 6.39 -5.98
CA THR A 303 -12.08 7.11 -6.79
C THR A 303 -12.06 6.64 -8.25
N ILE A 304 -11.51 7.48 -9.11
CA ILE A 304 -11.28 7.20 -10.52
C ILE A 304 -9.80 7.36 -10.89
N GLY A 305 -9.37 6.75 -12.00
CA GLY A 305 -8.02 6.88 -12.53
C GLY A 305 -6.92 6.24 -11.66
N ALA A 306 -7.22 5.19 -10.89
CA ALA A 306 -6.34 4.60 -9.88
C ALA A 306 -6.03 5.59 -8.72
N GLY A 307 -7.05 6.21 -8.17
CA GLY A 307 -6.95 7.04 -6.97
C GLY A 307 -6.61 8.52 -7.22
N VAL A 308 -6.50 8.98 -8.48
CA VAL A 308 -6.09 10.37 -8.77
C VAL A 308 -7.18 11.41 -8.51
N ALA A 309 -8.45 11.01 -8.54
CA ALA A 309 -9.56 11.92 -8.26
C ALA A 309 -10.73 11.19 -7.56
N PRO A 310 -11.58 11.91 -6.81
CA PRO A 310 -12.80 11.33 -6.27
C PRO A 310 -13.75 10.95 -7.42
N LEU A 311 -14.47 9.83 -7.28
CA LEU A 311 -15.47 9.43 -8.25
C LEU A 311 -16.81 10.10 -7.93
N ASN A 312 -17.26 10.96 -8.81
CA ASN A 312 -18.56 11.62 -8.79
C ASN A 312 -18.98 11.96 -10.23
N PRO A 313 -20.22 12.40 -10.50
CA PRO A 313 -20.66 12.68 -11.87
C PRO A 313 -19.78 13.65 -12.64
N THR A 314 -19.24 14.68 -11.97
CA THR A 314 -18.38 15.69 -12.60
C THR A 314 -17.03 15.12 -13.01
N THR A 315 -16.38 14.39 -12.12
CA THR A 315 -15.07 13.79 -12.40
C THR A 315 -15.17 12.60 -13.35
N LEU A 316 -16.26 11.81 -13.27
CA LEU A 316 -16.54 10.76 -14.27
C LEU A 316 -16.68 11.35 -15.67
N ARG A 317 -17.47 12.43 -15.80
CA ARG A 317 -17.64 13.14 -17.07
C ARG A 317 -16.30 13.65 -17.60
N ALA A 318 -15.51 14.32 -16.78
CA ALA A 318 -14.19 14.84 -17.16
C ALA A 318 -13.22 13.70 -17.57
N TRP A 319 -13.28 12.55 -16.91
CA TRP A 319 -12.48 11.38 -17.25
C TRP A 319 -12.89 10.75 -18.59
N VAL A 320 -14.19 10.65 -18.88
CA VAL A 320 -14.69 10.09 -20.15
C VAL A 320 -14.44 11.05 -21.32
N ASP A 321 -14.52 12.35 -21.09
CA ASP A 321 -14.25 13.41 -22.08
C ASP A 321 -12.77 13.40 -22.50
N ASP A 322 -11.87 13.60 -21.53
CA ASP A 322 -10.44 13.54 -21.78
C ASP A 322 -9.67 13.08 -20.53
N PRO A 323 -9.32 11.80 -20.44
CA PRO A 323 -8.56 11.27 -19.30
C PRO A 323 -7.16 11.88 -19.19
N GLN A 324 -6.61 12.43 -20.26
CA GLN A 324 -5.29 13.04 -20.26
C GLN A 324 -5.25 14.34 -19.42
N ASN A 325 -6.38 15.00 -19.22
CA ASN A 325 -6.49 16.17 -18.34
C ASN A 325 -6.32 15.83 -16.85
N LEU A 326 -6.65 14.59 -16.44
CA LEU A 326 -6.54 14.12 -15.06
C LEU A 326 -5.31 13.24 -14.84
N LYS A 327 -4.89 12.48 -15.86
CA LYS A 327 -3.80 11.50 -15.77
C LYS A 327 -3.00 11.46 -17.07
N VAL A 328 -2.15 12.48 -17.25
CA VAL A 328 -1.37 12.72 -18.50
C VAL A 328 -0.54 11.49 -18.87
N GLY A 329 -0.71 10.99 -20.08
CA GLY A 329 0.02 9.81 -20.58
C GLY A 329 -0.57 8.46 -20.13
N CYS A 330 -1.79 8.43 -19.57
CA CYS A 330 -2.49 7.17 -19.34
C CYS A 330 -2.88 6.51 -20.69
N ASN A 331 -3.09 5.18 -20.63
CA ASN A 331 -3.38 4.39 -21.84
C ASN A 331 -4.81 4.58 -22.39
N MET A 332 -5.72 5.15 -21.62
CA MET A 332 -7.07 5.52 -22.12
C MET A 332 -6.96 6.78 -22.96
N PRO A 333 -7.29 6.71 -24.28
CA PRO A 333 -7.26 7.90 -25.14
C PRO A 333 -8.47 8.79 -24.93
N SER A 334 -8.37 10.07 -25.33
CA SER A 334 -9.56 10.87 -25.61
C SER A 334 -10.19 10.38 -26.91
N LEU A 335 -11.51 10.18 -26.88
CA LEU A 335 -12.26 9.73 -28.05
C LEU A 335 -12.90 10.89 -28.83
N GLU A 336 -12.65 12.14 -28.42
CA GLU A 336 -13.18 13.37 -29.06
C GLU A 336 -14.71 13.31 -29.23
N LEU A 337 -15.42 12.84 -28.19
CA LEU A 337 -16.88 12.67 -28.19
C LEU A 337 -17.58 14.02 -28.30
N ASP A 338 -18.63 14.06 -29.09
CA ASP A 338 -19.51 15.23 -29.04
C ASP A 338 -20.27 15.33 -27.71
N PRO A 339 -20.75 16.52 -27.29
CA PRO A 339 -21.40 16.68 -26.00
C PRO A 339 -22.59 15.75 -25.75
N SER A 340 -23.34 15.39 -26.80
CA SER A 340 -24.52 14.51 -26.67
C SER A 340 -24.14 13.05 -26.48
N GLN A 341 -23.07 12.60 -27.14
CA GLN A 341 -22.48 11.28 -26.96
C GLN A 341 -21.90 11.13 -25.55
N LEU A 342 -21.14 12.14 -25.14
CA LEU A 342 -20.53 12.17 -23.80
C LEU A 342 -21.60 12.12 -22.71
N ASP A 343 -22.62 12.94 -22.77
CA ASP A 343 -23.70 12.98 -21.79
C ASP A 343 -24.47 11.66 -21.73
N SER A 344 -24.72 11.02 -22.88
CA SER A 344 -25.40 9.72 -22.95
C SER A 344 -24.56 8.59 -22.32
N ILE A 345 -23.28 8.52 -22.66
CA ILE A 345 -22.35 7.51 -22.08
C ILE A 345 -22.23 7.71 -20.58
N VAL A 346 -22.03 8.94 -20.11
CA VAL A 346 -21.90 9.24 -18.68
C VAL A 346 -23.19 8.90 -17.94
N ALA A 347 -24.35 9.20 -18.50
CA ALA A 347 -25.64 8.81 -17.92
C ALA A 347 -25.74 7.29 -17.75
N TYR A 348 -25.32 6.51 -18.73
CA TYR A 348 -25.26 5.05 -18.64
C TYR A 348 -24.28 4.60 -17.54
N LEU A 349 -23.04 5.08 -17.53
CA LEU A 349 -22.03 4.70 -16.53
C LEU A 349 -22.48 5.01 -15.09
N LEU A 350 -23.24 6.08 -14.88
CA LEU A 350 -23.78 6.44 -13.56
C LEU A 350 -24.82 5.44 -13.03
N THR A 351 -25.39 4.58 -13.87
CA THR A 351 -26.32 3.52 -13.46
C THR A 351 -25.60 2.24 -12.99
N LEU A 352 -24.31 2.09 -13.31
CA LEU A 352 -23.48 0.93 -12.98
C LEU A 352 -23.02 0.98 -11.50
N LYS A 353 -23.93 0.67 -10.60
CA LYS A 353 -23.75 0.75 -9.15
C LYS A 353 -23.40 -0.60 -8.55
#